data_0a26a69330a68c19f2777b3b69f5b3d2
#
_entry.id   0a26a69330a68c19f2777b3b69f5b3d2
#
_cell.length_a   1.000
_cell.length_b   1.000
_cell.length_c   1.000
_cell.angle_alpha   90.00
_cell.angle_beta   90.00
_cell.angle_gamma   90.00
#
_symmetry.space_group_name_H-M   'P 1'
#
loop_
_entity.id
_entity.type
_entity.pdbx_description
1 polymer ?
#
loop_
_entity_poly.entity_id
_entity_poly.type
_entity_poly.pdbx_seq_one_letter_code
_entity_poly.pdbx_strand_id
1 'polypeptide(L)'
;EVQLQQSGTVLARPGASVKMSCKTSGYTFIRYWMHWVKQRPGQGLEWIGAIYPGNSDTTYNQKFKGRAKLTAVTSASTAYMELSSLTNEDSAVYYCTFYYGNYVNFWGQGTTLTVSS
;
A
#
# COMPACT_ATOMS: atom_id res chain seq x y z
N GLU A 1 -17.68 6.23 -10.44
CA GLU A 1 -16.49 6.98 -10.05
C GLU A 1 -15.44 6.06 -9.45
N VAL A 2 -14.18 6.45 -9.60
CA VAL A 2 -13.08 5.67 -9.07
C VAL A 2 -12.97 5.90 -7.57
N GLN A 3 -12.86 4.81 -6.80
CA GLN A 3 -12.66 4.89 -5.36
C GLN A 3 -11.59 3.89 -4.92
N LEU A 4 -10.71 4.35 -4.04
CA LEU A 4 -9.73 3.51 -3.35
C LEU A 4 -9.97 3.67 -1.86
N GLN A 5 -10.43 2.62 -1.21
CA GLN A 5 -10.76 2.68 0.21
C GLN A 5 -9.80 1.82 1.01
N GLN A 6 -9.06 2.45 1.88
CA GLN A 6 -8.04 1.78 2.68
C GLN A 6 -8.57 1.41 4.06
N SER A 7 -7.96 0.38 4.63
CA SER A 7 -8.31 -0.10 5.96
C SER A 7 -7.90 0.92 7.02
N GLY A 8 -8.43 0.74 8.23
CA GLY A 8 -8.30 1.71 9.32
C GLY A 8 -6.95 1.72 9.99
N THR A 9 -6.80 2.65 10.93
CA THR A 9 -5.59 2.85 11.72
C THR A 9 -5.17 1.56 12.43
N VAL A 10 -3.87 1.30 12.43
CA VAL A 10 -3.28 0.14 13.10
C VAL A 10 -2.29 0.59 14.14
N LEU A 11 -2.39 0.01 15.33
CA LEU A 11 -1.41 0.17 16.40
C LEU A 11 -0.69 -1.16 16.53
N ALA A 12 0.64 -1.13 16.50
CA ALA A 12 1.44 -2.35 16.53
C ALA A 12 2.66 -2.17 17.40
N ARG A 13 3.26 -3.30 17.79
CA ARG A 13 4.49 -3.31 18.59
C ARG A 13 5.70 -3.56 17.70
N PRO A 14 6.90 -3.12 18.11
CA PRO A 14 8.12 -3.46 17.40
C PRO A 14 8.24 -4.98 17.23
N GLY A 15 8.70 -5.39 16.06
CA GLY A 15 8.87 -6.81 15.72
C GLY A 15 7.62 -7.47 15.16
N ALA A 16 6.45 -6.85 15.30
CA ALA A 16 5.20 -7.41 14.78
C ALA A 16 5.09 -7.25 13.27
N SER A 17 4.03 -7.81 12.71
CA SER A 17 3.65 -7.65 11.32
C SER A 17 2.25 -7.05 11.23
N VAL A 18 2.00 -6.30 10.19
CA VAL A 18 0.67 -5.75 9.91
C VAL A 18 0.32 -6.00 8.47
N LYS A 19 -0.99 -6.10 8.20
CA LYS A 19 -1.49 -6.22 6.82
C LYS A 19 -2.58 -5.18 6.64
N MET A 20 -2.44 -4.37 5.60
CA MET A 20 -3.41 -3.34 5.28
C MET A 20 -3.97 -3.56 3.89
N SER A 21 -5.17 -3.03 3.65
CA SER A 21 -5.89 -3.29 2.41
C SER A 21 -6.25 -2.00 1.70
N CYS A 22 -6.49 -2.16 0.39
CA CYS A 22 -6.91 -1.09 -0.50
C CYS A 22 -7.99 -1.69 -1.39
N LYS A 23 -9.26 -1.42 -1.06
CA LYS A 23 -10.39 -1.91 -1.83
C LYS A 23 -10.71 -0.92 -2.92
N THR A 24 -10.84 -1.41 -4.15
CA THR A 24 -11.02 -0.54 -5.31
C THR A 24 -12.38 -0.72 -5.95
N SER A 25 -12.85 0.32 -6.62
CA SER A 25 -14.05 0.26 -7.44
C SER A 25 -14.00 1.35 -8.50
N GLY A 26 -14.81 1.19 -9.57
CA GLY A 26 -14.97 2.20 -10.59
C GLY A 26 -13.98 2.14 -11.74
N TYR A 27 -13.12 1.13 -11.77
CA TYR A 27 -12.19 0.92 -12.87
C TYR A 27 -11.81 -0.55 -12.97
N THR A 28 -11.07 -0.92 -14.01
CA THR A 28 -10.67 -2.32 -14.24
C THR A 28 -9.41 -2.63 -13.44
N PHE A 29 -9.61 -3.18 -12.25
CA PHE A 29 -8.55 -3.43 -11.27
C PHE A 29 -7.34 -4.19 -11.85
N ILE A 30 -7.58 -5.21 -12.69
CA ILE A 30 -6.50 -6.08 -13.16
C ILE A 30 -5.61 -5.45 -14.22
N ARG A 31 -5.91 -4.23 -14.69
CA ARG A 31 -5.19 -3.62 -15.80
C ARG A 31 -4.23 -2.51 -15.41
N TYR A 32 -4.11 -2.21 -14.12
CA TYR A 32 -3.27 -1.10 -13.66
C TYR A 32 -2.41 -1.53 -12.50
N TRP A 33 -1.17 -1.09 -12.52
CA TRP A 33 -0.27 -1.30 -11.39
C TRP A 33 -0.80 -0.54 -10.17
N MET A 34 -0.87 -1.22 -9.04
CA MET A 34 -1.19 -0.59 -7.76
C MET A 34 0.10 -0.36 -7.01
N HIS A 35 0.36 0.91 -6.68
CA HIS A 35 1.56 1.34 -5.97
C HIS A 35 1.25 1.57 -4.51
N TRP A 36 2.24 1.32 -3.67
CA TRP A 36 2.15 1.63 -2.25
C TRP A 36 3.27 2.60 -1.91
N VAL A 37 2.90 3.68 -1.17
CA VAL A 37 3.85 4.72 -0.78
C VAL A 37 3.69 5.02 0.69
N LYS A 38 4.77 5.52 1.29
CA LYS A 38 4.87 5.80 2.73
C LYS A 38 5.13 7.29 2.91
N GLN A 39 4.44 7.90 3.86
CA GLN A 39 4.69 9.28 4.21
C GLN A 39 4.81 9.45 5.71
N ARG A 40 6.00 9.83 6.16
CA ARG A 40 6.27 10.18 7.56
C ARG A 40 6.10 11.68 7.74
N PRO A 41 5.67 12.12 8.94
CA PRO A 41 5.52 13.55 9.19
C PRO A 41 6.79 14.32 8.85
N GLY A 42 6.63 15.42 8.10
CA GLY A 42 7.77 16.28 7.74
C GLY A 42 8.70 15.72 6.69
N GLN A 43 8.39 14.57 6.10
CA GLN A 43 9.21 13.95 5.08
C GLN A 43 8.43 13.77 3.80
N GLY A 44 9.15 13.56 2.69
CA GLY A 44 8.52 13.33 1.40
C GLY A 44 7.93 11.93 1.28
N LEU A 45 7.27 11.69 0.17
CA LEU A 45 6.74 10.37 -0.15
C LEU A 45 7.88 9.41 -0.47
N GLU A 46 7.73 8.19 0.01
CA GLU A 46 8.71 7.13 -0.26
C GLU A 46 7.97 5.95 -0.90
N TRP A 47 8.40 5.57 -2.11
CA TRP A 47 7.78 4.46 -2.83
C TRP A 47 8.22 3.13 -2.22
N ILE A 48 7.25 2.26 -1.94
CA ILE A 48 7.52 0.94 -1.36
C ILE A 48 7.59 -0.12 -2.44
N GLY A 49 6.64 -0.14 -3.35
CA GLY A 49 6.58 -1.12 -4.41
C GLY A 49 5.26 -1.05 -5.15
N ALA A 50 5.08 -1.96 -6.09
CA ALA A 50 3.87 -2.03 -6.88
C ALA A 50 3.54 -3.47 -7.26
N ILE A 51 2.27 -3.73 -7.49
CA ILE A 51 1.77 -5.02 -7.96
C ILE A 51 0.87 -4.81 -9.17
N TYR A 52 1.01 -5.68 -10.15
CA TYR A 52 0.11 -5.74 -11.30
C TYR A 52 -0.90 -6.86 -11.05
N PRO A 53 -2.15 -6.53 -10.68
CA PRO A 53 -3.09 -7.58 -10.26
C PRO A 53 -3.43 -8.59 -11.35
N GLY A 54 -3.28 -8.21 -12.63
CA GLY A 54 -3.61 -9.11 -13.74
C GLY A 54 -2.77 -10.38 -13.79
N ASN A 55 -1.54 -10.32 -13.29
CA ASN A 55 -0.64 -11.49 -13.30
C ASN A 55 0.15 -11.65 -11.99
N SER A 56 -0.13 -10.81 -11.00
CA SER A 56 0.54 -10.79 -9.70
C SER A 56 2.04 -10.46 -9.76
N ASP A 57 2.51 -9.86 -10.85
CA ASP A 57 3.87 -9.34 -10.89
C ASP A 57 4.05 -8.26 -9.85
N THR A 58 5.21 -8.25 -9.20
CA THR A 58 5.56 -7.26 -8.18
C THR A 58 6.92 -6.66 -8.47
N THR A 59 7.09 -5.43 -8.01
CA THR A 59 8.38 -4.76 -8.00
C THR A 59 8.50 -3.99 -6.69
N TYR A 60 9.69 -3.98 -6.10
CA TYR A 60 9.89 -3.42 -4.77
C TYR A 60 11.05 -2.44 -4.76
N ASN A 61 10.90 -1.40 -3.93
CA ASN A 61 12.04 -0.60 -3.51
C ASN A 61 12.96 -1.51 -2.69
N GLN A 62 14.23 -1.54 -3.04
CA GLN A 62 15.21 -2.42 -2.39
C GLN A 62 15.22 -2.23 -0.87
N LYS A 63 14.95 -1.00 -0.41
CA LYS A 63 14.93 -0.67 1.01
C LYS A 63 13.88 -1.47 1.79
N PHE A 64 12.77 -1.84 1.14
CA PHE A 64 11.66 -2.57 1.78
C PHE A 64 11.65 -4.05 1.41
N LYS A 65 12.52 -4.47 0.50
CA LYS A 65 12.52 -5.85 0.02
C LYS A 65 12.83 -6.81 1.17
N GLY A 66 12.00 -7.85 1.29
CA GLY A 66 12.12 -8.81 2.39
C GLY A 66 11.25 -8.47 3.58
N ARG A 67 10.75 -7.24 3.70
CA ARG A 67 9.84 -6.85 4.78
C ARG A 67 8.44 -6.50 4.28
N ALA A 68 8.33 -6.00 3.05
CA ALA A 68 7.03 -5.67 2.45
C ALA A 68 6.64 -6.77 1.49
N LYS A 69 5.36 -7.18 1.54
CA LYS A 69 4.81 -8.17 0.63
C LYS A 69 3.50 -7.64 0.07
N LEU A 70 3.44 -7.48 -1.23
CA LEU A 70 2.25 -7.00 -1.92
C LEU A 70 1.49 -8.17 -2.53
N THR A 71 0.19 -8.19 -2.31
CA THR A 71 -0.69 -9.21 -2.87
C THR A 71 -1.96 -8.54 -3.40
N ALA A 72 -2.73 -9.28 -4.19
CA ALA A 72 -4.00 -8.80 -4.72
C ALA A 72 -4.97 -9.97 -4.81
N VAL A 73 -6.25 -9.67 -4.53
CA VAL A 73 -7.35 -10.62 -4.70
C VAL A 73 -8.25 -10.03 -5.78
N THR A 74 -8.15 -10.59 -6.99
CA THR A 74 -8.84 -10.03 -8.15
C THR A 74 -10.35 -10.12 -8.03
N SER A 75 -10.87 -11.21 -7.44
CA SER A 75 -12.32 -11.37 -7.26
C SER A 75 -12.91 -10.33 -6.32
N ALA A 76 -12.08 -9.71 -5.47
CA ALA A 76 -12.52 -8.67 -4.53
C ALA A 76 -12.03 -7.28 -4.93
N SER A 77 -11.29 -7.16 -6.02
CA SER A 77 -10.68 -5.90 -6.47
C SER A 77 -9.94 -5.20 -5.34
N THR A 78 -9.19 -5.98 -4.54
CA THR A 78 -8.53 -5.47 -3.35
C THR A 78 -7.05 -5.82 -3.39
N ALA A 79 -6.22 -4.80 -3.12
CA ALA A 79 -4.78 -4.97 -2.96
C ALA A 79 -4.42 -4.95 -1.49
N TYR A 80 -3.34 -5.65 -1.14
CA TYR A 80 -2.87 -5.75 0.24
C TYR A 80 -1.39 -5.47 0.32
N MET A 81 -0.98 -4.87 1.42
CA MET A 81 0.44 -4.77 1.78
C MET A 81 0.63 -5.33 3.17
N GLU A 82 1.56 -6.27 3.30
CA GLU A 82 2.00 -6.79 4.57
C GLU A 82 3.40 -6.27 4.87
N LEU A 83 3.58 -5.71 6.05
CA LEU A 83 4.87 -5.17 6.47
C LEU A 83 5.28 -5.88 7.75
N SER A 84 6.48 -6.47 7.77
CA SER A 84 6.94 -7.28 8.88
C SER A 84 8.16 -6.65 9.56
N SER A 85 8.54 -7.20 10.71
CA SER A 85 9.70 -6.76 11.49
C SER A 85 9.63 -5.26 11.78
N LEU A 86 8.50 -4.82 12.28
CA LEU A 86 8.21 -3.40 12.45
C LEU A 86 9.15 -2.73 13.45
N THR A 87 9.53 -1.50 13.13
CA THR A 87 10.27 -0.61 14.05
C THR A 87 9.53 0.72 14.11
N ASN A 88 9.99 1.60 15.03
CA ASN A 88 9.40 2.94 15.15
C ASN A 88 9.46 3.72 13.85
N GLU A 89 10.45 3.43 13.00
CA GLU A 89 10.59 4.14 11.71
C GLU A 89 9.50 3.76 10.72
N ASP A 90 8.76 2.69 10.99
CA ASP A 90 7.64 2.31 10.13
C ASP A 90 6.36 3.08 10.46
N SER A 91 6.36 3.85 11.56
CA SER A 91 5.22 4.71 11.90
C SER A 91 5.08 5.77 10.81
N ALA A 92 3.94 5.75 10.13
CA ALA A 92 3.71 6.62 8.97
C ALA A 92 2.27 6.46 8.49
N VAL A 93 1.89 7.25 7.50
CA VAL A 93 0.67 7.03 6.72
C VAL A 93 1.07 6.30 5.45
N TYR A 94 0.35 5.25 5.11
CA TYR A 94 0.60 4.43 3.94
C TYR A 94 -0.55 4.60 2.96
N TYR A 95 -0.23 4.89 1.70
CA TYR A 95 -1.22 5.13 0.65
C TYR A 95 -1.11 4.08 -0.44
N CYS A 96 -2.25 3.67 -0.99
CA CYS A 96 -2.30 2.99 -2.27
C CYS A 96 -2.67 4.03 -3.34
N THR A 97 -2.11 3.87 -4.53
CA THR A 97 -2.34 4.82 -5.62
C THR A 97 -2.10 4.13 -6.97
N PHE A 98 -2.82 4.58 -8.00
CA PHE A 98 -2.56 4.10 -9.35
C PHE A 98 -2.70 5.23 -10.35
N TYR A 99 -2.06 5.08 -11.50
CA TYR A 99 -2.12 6.04 -12.60
C TYR A 99 -3.13 5.58 -13.62
N TYR A 100 -4.11 6.44 -13.91
CA TYR A 100 -5.11 6.19 -14.92
C TYR A 100 -4.75 7.01 -16.15
N GLY A 101 -4.14 6.36 -17.13
CA GLY A 101 -3.58 7.06 -18.28
C GLY A 101 -2.32 7.83 -17.90
N ASN A 102 -2.04 8.92 -18.62
CA ASN A 102 -0.79 9.68 -18.45
C ASN A 102 -0.92 10.88 -17.54
N TYR A 103 -2.13 11.25 -17.11
CA TYR A 103 -2.34 12.54 -16.49
C TYR A 103 -3.05 12.49 -15.15
N VAL A 104 -3.71 11.37 -14.83
CA VAL A 104 -4.53 11.30 -13.61
C VAL A 104 -4.05 10.14 -12.76
N ASN A 105 -3.75 10.42 -11.50
CA ASN A 105 -3.55 9.35 -10.52
C ASN A 105 -4.58 9.50 -9.41
N PHE A 106 -5.03 8.36 -8.93
CA PHE A 106 -6.01 8.27 -7.85
C PHE A 106 -5.32 7.76 -6.61
N TRP A 107 -5.75 8.23 -5.45
CA TRP A 107 -5.14 7.91 -4.17
C TRP A 107 -6.19 7.38 -3.20
N GLY A 108 -5.81 6.39 -2.40
CA GLY A 108 -6.58 6.03 -1.22
C GLY A 108 -6.47 7.13 -0.17
N GLN A 109 -7.28 7.04 0.88
CA GLN A 109 -7.27 8.05 1.93
C GLN A 109 -6.13 7.89 2.93
N GLY A 110 -5.42 6.77 2.85
CA GLY A 110 -4.29 6.49 3.72
C GLY A 110 -4.65 5.63 4.92
N THR A 111 -3.70 4.80 5.33
CA THR A 111 -3.79 4.01 6.56
C THR A 111 -2.67 4.44 7.48
N THR A 112 -3.02 4.89 8.67
CA THR A 112 -2.03 5.30 9.68
C THR A 112 -1.56 4.06 10.43
N LEU A 113 -0.24 3.87 10.47
CA LEU A 113 0.40 2.84 11.29
C LEU A 113 1.21 3.53 12.38
N THR A 114 0.98 3.13 13.61
CA THR A 114 1.77 3.59 14.75
C THR A 114 2.44 2.38 15.39
N VAL A 115 3.77 2.40 15.45
CA VAL A 115 4.56 1.34 16.08
C VAL A 115 5.10 1.91 17.38
N SER A 116 4.76 1.27 18.49
CA SER A 116 5.09 1.78 19.81
C SER A 116 5.22 0.63 20.81
N SER A 117 6.18 0.77 21.70
CA SER A 117 6.40 -0.22 22.77
C SER A 117 5.31 -0.18 23.81
#